data_995b9b65c3e27cfe5fb8bcf8fa9b88e1
#
_entry.id   995b9b65c3e27cfe5fb8bcf8fa9b88e1
#
_cell.length_a   1.000
_cell.length_b   1.000
_cell.length_c   1.000
_cell.angle_alpha   90.00
_cell.angle_beta   90.00
_cell.angle_gamma   90.00
#
_symmetry.space_group_name_H-M   'P 1'
#
loop_
_entity.id
_entity.type
_entity.pdbx_description
1 polymer ?
#
loop_
_entity_poly.entity_id
_entity_poly.type
_entity_poly.pdbx_seq_one_letter_code
_entity_poly.pdbx_strand_id
1 'polypeptide(L)'
;MHAPSPGGGVDRFFLCMYPLCMVVIILLACVLILLIVILVLQFTGRNEGDRIISHLMNLGIDEKLGRISKTAEELERSISSIEDIFKIPQQRGYIGEVALETILSNALPPDTYGIRERIPQLGKIPDAFIKTDSGIICIDSKFPLENYTRIVEGENSAVKEFRKNLTDHLNKVKEDYVRPESGTTPFALVFVPSEAVYYYIITNEYEMVMDFARSGVQVVSPLTLSGKLQIIRAGIHAGKLSKEAKRIREDILSLSRDFRELERNWQTLLQHIRNASTKSQEVDTGFRRIKEDFRRMEK
;
A
#
# COMPACT_ATOMS: atom_id res chain seq x y z
N MET A 1 86.65 44.83 -37.85
CA MET A 1 85.30 45.16 -38.27
C MET A 1 84.47 43.88 -38.28
N HIS A 2 83.73 43.61 -37.23
CA HIS A 2 82.80 42.47 -37.16
C HIS A 2 81.47 43.06 -36.66
N ALA A 3 80.44 42.84 -37.42
CA ALA A 3 79.08 43.17 -37.08
C ALA A 3 78.48 42.02 -36.25
N PRO A 4 77.65 42.30 -35.23
CA PRO A 4 76.94 41.24 -34.48
C PRO A 4 75.64 40.85 -35.20
N SER A 5 75.32 39.55 -35.23
CA SER A 5 74.07 38.97 -35.69
C SER A 5 72.95 39.13 -34.67
N PRO A 6 71.73 39.42 -35.10
CA PRO A 6 70.57 39.42 -34.20
C PRO A 6 69.81 38.07 -34.28
N GLY A 7 69.24 37.66 -33.21
CA GLY A 7 68.16 36.69 -33.25
C GLY A 7 68.27 35.50 -32.30
N GLY A 8 67.58 35.50 -31.20
CA GLY A 8 67.53 34.36 -30.30
C GLY A 8 66.61 34.52 -29.08
N GLY A 9 65.66 35.41 -29.12
CA GLY A 9 64.85 35.65 -27.92
C GLY A 9 63.34 35.42 -28.04
N VAL A 10 62.81 35.34 -29.22
CA VAL A 10 61.33 35.34 -29.44
C VAL A 10 60.75 33.94 -29.52
N ASP A 11 61.53 32.98 -29.98
CA ASP A 11 61.00 31.62 -30.23
C ASP A 11 60.83 30.77 -28.94
N ARG A 12 61.56 31.10 -27.88
CA ARG A 12 61.41 30.36 -26.60
C ARG A 12 60.18 30.73 -25.80
N PHE A 13 59.63 31.96 -25.95
CA PHE A 13 58.41 32.39 -25.28
C PHE A 13 57.17 31.78 -25.92
N PHE A 14 57.13 31.58 -27.22
CA PHE A 14 56.00 30.90 -27.89
C PHE A 14 55.94 29.39 -27.64
N LEU A 15 57.06 28.69 -27.49
CA LEU A 15 57.06 27.25 -27.23
C LEU A 15 56.56 26.89 -25.84
N CYS A 16 56.64 27.79 -24.85
CA CYS A 16 56.19 27.54 -23.47
C CYS A 16 54.71 27.89 -23.23
N MET A 17 54.12 28.72 -24.08
CA MET A 17 52.73 29.20 -23.97
C MET A 17 51.70 28.24 -24.57
N TYR A 18 52.08 27.42 -25.57
CA TYR A 18 51.22 26.44 -26.22
C TYR A 18 50.70 25.34 -25.29
N PRO A 19 51.49 24.69 -24.40
CA PRO A 19 50.99 23.67 -23.53
C PRO A 19 50.08 24.21 -22.43
N LEU A 20 50.34 25.43 -21.93
CA LEU A 20 49.48 26.09 -20.92
C LEU A 20 48.11 26.48 -21.50
N CYS A 21 48.08 26.98 -22.73
CA CYS A 21 46.83 27.33 -23.43
C CYS A 21 46.02 26.07 -23.74
N MET A 22 46.64 24.95 -24.13
CA MET A 22 45.96 23.68 -24.36
C MET A 22 45.38 23.11 -23.06
N VAL A 23 46.09 23.20 -21.93
CA VAL A 23 45.57 22.76 -20.62
C VAL A 23 44.35 23.61 -20.19
N VAL A 24 44.40 24.92 -20.41
CA VAL A 24 43.26 25.79 -20.08
C VAL A 24 42.05 25.50 -20.96
N ILE A 25 42.25 25.22 -22.25
CA ILE A 25 41.17 24.85 -23.19
C ILE A 25 40.54 23.51 -22.78
N ILE A 26 41.36 22.50 -22.39
CA ILE A 26 40.88 21.19 -21.92
C ILE A 26 40.07 21.35 -20.62
N LEU A 27 40.56 22.17 -19.67
CA LEU A 27 39.84 22.46 -18.44
C LEU A 27 38.50 23.15 -18.68
N LEU A 28 38.45 24.13 -19.57
CA LEU A 28 37.21 24.81 -19.94
C LEU A 28 36.23 23.86 -20.64
N ALA A 29 36.72 22.98 -21.51
CA ALA A 29 35.89 21.96 -22.15
C ALA A 29 35.32 20.96 -21.12
N CYS A 30 36.13 20.50 -20.15
CA CYS A 30 35.65 19.64 -19.07
C CYS A 30 34.59 20.31 -18.18
N VAL A 31 34.77 21.58 -17.83
CA VAL A 31 33.79 22.36 -17.07
C VAL A 31 32.50 22.53 -17.87
N LEU A 32 32.58 22.80 -19.18
CA LEU A 32 31.40 22.94 -20.05
C LEU A 32 30.63 21.59 -20.13
N ILE A 33 31.34 20.48 -20.30
CA ILE A 33 30.72 19.14 -20.31
C ILE A 33 30.03 18.85 -18.97
N LEU A 34 30.68 19.17 -17.84
CA LEU A 34 30.10 18.99 -16.52
C LEU A 34 28.83 19.82 -16.34
N LEU A 35 28.83 21.07 -16.80
CA LEU A 35 27.64 21.94 -16.76
C LEU A 35 26.50 21.40 -17.62
N ILE A 36 26.79 20.88 -18.81
CA ILE A 36 25.80 20.23 -19.68
C ILE A 36 25.21 18.98 -19.01
N VAL A 37 26.06 18.14 -18.40
CA VAL A 37 25.60 16.94 -17.66
C VAL A 37 24.70 17.34 -16.48
N ILE A 38 25.08 18.34 -15.70
CA ILE A 38 24.23 18.85 -14.60
C ILE A 38 22.90 19.38 -15.12
N LEU A 39 22.91 20.12 -16.23
CA LEU A 39 21.71 20.68 -16.85
C LEU A 39 20.80 19.56 -17.37
N VAL A 40 21.34 18.53 -18.01
CA VAL A 40 20.59 17.35 -18.46
C VAL A 40 20.01 16.57 -17.26
N LEU A 41 20.76 16.39 -16.18
CA LEU A 41 20.27 15.73 -14.96
C LEU A 41 19.16 16.53 -14.27
N GLN A 42 19.25 17.87 -14.25
CA GLN A 42 18.17 18.72 -13.74
C GLN A 42 16.90 18.68 -14.61
N PHE A 43 17.05 18.58 -15.93
CA PHE A 43 15.90 18.46 -16.85
C PHE A 43 15.25 17.07 -16.79
N THR A 44 16.03 15.99 -16.65
CA THR A 44 15.50 14.62 -16.55
C THR A 44 14.82 14.37 -15.20
N GLY A 45 15.39 14.87 -14.10
CA GLY A 45 14.78 14.74 -12.76
C GLY A 45 13.47 15.53 -12.59
N ARG A 46 13.29 16.61 -13.32
CA ARG A 46 12.04 17.41 -13.29
C ARG A 46 10.87 16.69 -13.98
N ASN A 47 11.14 15.94 -15.03
CA ASN A 47 10.10 15.21 -15.78
C ASN A 47 9.57 13.96 -15.03
N GLU A 48 10.31 13.35 -14.12
CA GLU A 48 9.81 12.23 -13.33
C GLU A 48 8.89 12.69 -12.19
N GLY A 49 9.21 13.80 -11.54
CA GLY A 49 8.34 14.40 -10.53
C GLY A 49 6.98 14.80 -11.09
N ASP A 50 6.96 15.46 -12.23
CA ASP A 50 5.73 15.90 -12.91
C ASP A 50 4.91 14.69 -13.44
N ARG A 51 5.56 13.62 -13.87
CA ARG A 51 4.89 12.37 -14.26
C ARG A 51 4.27 11.64 -13.07
N ILE A 52 4.94 11.59 -11.94
CA ILE A 52 4.39 11.01 -10.71
C ILE A 52 3.21 11.85 -10.22
N ILE A 53 3.32 13.17 -10.22
CA ILE A 53 2.24 14.08 -9.83
C ILE A 53 1.05 13.97 -10.80
N SER A 54 1.28 13.92 -12.11
CA SER A 54 0.20 13.75 -13.10
C SER A 54 -0.44 12.36 -13.05
N HIS A 55 0.33 11.30 -12.74
CA HIS A 55 -0.22 9.97 -12.47
C HIS A 55 -1.02 9.92 -11.16
N LEU A 56 -0.58 10.60 -10.11
CA LEU A 56 -1.32 10.73 -8.86
C LEU A 56 -2.61 11.55 -9.05
N MET A 57 -2.58 12.61 -9.84
CA MET A 57 -3.78 13.39 -10.23
C MET A 57 -4.74 12.57 -11.10
N ASN A 58 -4.25 11.79 -12.06
CA ASN A 58 -5.07 10.88 -12.88
C ASN A 58 -5.66 9.70 -12.08
N LEU A 59 -5.13 9.36 -10.91
CA LEU A 59 -5.71 8.39 -9.99
C LEU A 59 -6.91 8.95 -9.20
N GLY A 60 -7.33 10.16 -9.48
CA GLY A 60 -8.49 10.79 -8.83
C GLY A 60 -8.29 10.99 -7.33
N ILE A 61 -7.05 11.23 -6.89
CA ILE A 61 -6.74 11.43 -5.46
C ILE A 61 -7.43 12.68 -4.93
N ASP A 62 -7.52 13.75 -5.72
CA ASP A 62 -8.25 14.97 -5.33
C ASP A 62 -9.75 14.71 -5.18
N GLU A 63 -10.34 13.90 -6.05
CA GLU A 63 -11.74 13.48 -5.94
C GLU A 63 -11.95 12.56 -4.72
N LYS A 64 -11.00 11.68 -4.44
CA LYS A 64 -11.03 10.81 -3.25
C LYS A 64 -10.81 11.58 -1.96
N LEU A 65 -9.90 12.56 -1.94
CA LEU A 65 -9.70 13.47 -0.81
C LEU A 65 -10.93 14.36 -0.58
N GLY A 66 -11.54 14.88 -1.64
CA GLY A 66 -12.79 15.61 -1.55
C GLY A 66 -13.96 14.76 -1.03
N ARG A 67 -14.02 13.49 -1.40
CA ARG A 67 -14.98 12.52 -0.84
C ARG A 67 -14.70 12.23 0.63
N ILE A 68 -13.44 12.08 1.03
CA ILE A 68 -13.04 11.89 2.44
C ILE A 68 -13.43 13.11 3.27
N SER A 69 -13.19 14.33 2.79
CA SER A 69 -13.60 15.57 3.47
C SER A 69 -15.12 15.66 3.62
N LYS A 70 -15.87 15.34 2.57
CA LYS A 70 -17.33 15.31 2.60
C LYS A 70 -17.89 14.24 3.54
N THR A 71 -17.28 13.06 3.54
CA THR A 71 -17.65 11.98 4.46
C THR A 71 -17.31 12.34 5.90
N ALA A 72 -16.21 13.07 6.14
CA ALA A 72 -15.86 13.58 7.47
C ALA A 72 -16.88 14.61 7.98
N GLU A 73 -17.32 15.54 7.13
CA GLU A 73 -18.37 16.51 7.49
C GLU A 73 -19.74 15.86 7.74
N GLU A 74 -20.11 14.87 6.92
CA GLU A 74 -21.34 14.09 7.13
C GLU A 74 -21.29 13.27 8.42
N LEU A 75 -20.11 12.73 8.72
CA LEU A 75 -19.84 12.01 9.95
C LEU A 75 -19.89 12.93 11.17
N GLU A 76 -19.29 14.12 11.09
CA GLU A 76 -19.33 15.13 12.14
C GLU A 76 -20.77 15.57 12.47
N ARG A 77 -21.62 15.75 11.45
CA ARG A 77 -23.07 16.00 11.64
C ARG A 77 -23.79 14.82 12.27
N SER A 78 -23.45 13.60 11.87
CA SER A 78 -24.03 12.38 12.46
C SER A 78 -23.61 12.20 13.91
N ILE A 79 -22.35 12.51 14.24
CA ILE A 79 -21.80 12.46 15.60
C ILE A 79 -22.47 13.51 16.49
N SER A 80 -22.66 14.74 16.03
CA SER A 80 -23.33 15.79 16.81
C SER A 80 -24.81 15.44 17.12
N SER A 81 -25.51 14.82 16.17
CA SER A 81 -26.86 14.29 16.41
C SER A 81 -26.87 13.10 17.38
N ILE A 82 -25.83 12.26 17.36
CA ILE A 82 -25.67 11.16 18.33
C ILE A 82 -25.37 11.68 19.73
N GLU A 83 -24.55 12.73 19.90
CA GLU A 83 -24.27 13.35 21.20
C GLU A 83 -25.54 13.90 21.87
N ASP A 84 -26.49 14.46 21.10
CA ASP A 84 -27.77 14.92 21.63
C ASP A 84 -28.67 13.78 22.14
N ILE A 85 -28.58 12.60 21.53
CA ILE A 85 -29.32 11.41 21.94
C ILE A 85 -28.69 10.78 23.21
N PHE A 86 -27.35 10.89 23.42
CA PHE A 86 -26.70 10.44 24.66
C PHE A 86 -27.15 11.18 25.95
N LYS A 87 -27.84 12.27 25.81
CA LYS A 87 -28.45 12.97 26.96
C LYS A 87 -29.63 12.19 27.60
N ILE A 88 -30.13 11.12 26.93
CA ILE A 88 -31.22 10.27 27.43
C ILE A 88 -30.70 9.06 28.17
N PRO A 89 -30.82 8.94 29.51
CA PRO A 89 -30.16 7.91 30.31
C PRO A 89 -30.52 6.46 29.96
N GLN A 90 -31.75 6.20 29.57
CA GLN A 90 -32.30 4.84 29.37
C GLN A 90 -31.85 4.16 28.04
N GLN A 91 -31.26 4.90 27.08
CA GLN A 91 -30.91 4.38 25.76
C GLN A 91 -29.40 4.31 25.50
N ARG A 92 -28.56 4.69 26.47
CA ARG A 92 -27.12 4.90 26.32
C ARG A 92 -26.34 3.67 25.81
N GLY A 93 -26.68 2.47 26.29
CA GLY A 93 -26.02 1.24 25.83
C GLY A 93 -26.35 0.88 24.39
N TYR A 94 -27.63 0.93 24.03
CA TYR A 94 -28.12 0.65 22.68
C TYR A 94 -27.57 1.65 21.64
N ILE A 95 -27.48 2.92 22.01
CA ILE A 95 -27.00 3.98 21.11
C ILE A 95 -25.52 3.85 20.82
N GLY A 96 -24.69 3.47 21.80
CA GLY A 96 -23.27 3.22 21.57
C GLY A 96 -23.01 2.11 20.54
N GLU A 97 -23.85 1.08 20.59
CA GLU A 97 -23.79 -0.05 19.65
C GLU A 97 -24.28 0.35 18.26
N VAL A 98 -25.38 1.09 18.14
CA VAL A 98 -25.89 1.61 16.86
C VAL A 98 -24.88 2.59 16.24
N ALA A 99 -24.22 3.42 17.06
CA ALA A 99 -23.18 4.32 16.58
C ALA A 99 -21.99 3.54 16.01
N LEU A 100 -21.51 2.49 16.72
CA LEU A 100 -20.42 1.64 16.25
C LEU A 100 -20.78 0.95 14.93
N GLU A 101 -21.97 0.36 14.83
CA GLU A 101 -22.45 -0.28 13.62
C GLU A 101 -22.53 0.71 12.44
N THR A 102 -23.08 1.90 12.69
CA THR A 102 -23.19 2.96 11.67
C THR A 102 -21.81 3.39 11.17
N ILE A 103 -20.83 3.56 12.06
CA ILE A 103 -19.47 3.95 11.70
C ILE A 103 -18.80 2.85 10.86
N LEU A 104 -18.96 1.58 11.24
CA LEU A 104 -18.39 0.45 10.53
C LEU A 104 -19.01 0.28 9.13
N SER A 105 -20.34 0.31 9.04
CA SER A 105 -21.08 0.15 7.78
C SER A 105 -20.79 1.26 6.76
N ASN A 106 -20.56 2.47 7.23
CA ASN A 106 -20.17 3.60 6.35
C ASN A 106 -18.72 3.54 5.89
N ALA A 107 -17.83 2.91 6.68
CA ALA A 107 -16.41 2.93 6.40
C ALA A 107 -15.90 1.67 5.68
N LEU A 108 -16.53 0.51 5.89
CA LEU A 108 -16.04 -0.80 5.47
C LEU A 108 -17.04 -1.56 4.61
N PRO A 109 -16.57 -2.42 3.67
CA PRO A 109 -17.43 -3.35 2.96
C PRO A 109 -18.09 -4.36 3.92
N PRO A 110 -19.36 -4.79 3.65
CA PRO A 110 -20.12 -5.65 4.56
C PRO A 110 -19.47 -7.01 4.89
N ASP A 111 -18.65 -7.55 3.96
CA ASP A 111 -17.93 -8.82 4.10
C ASP A 111 -16.70 -8.74 5.02
N THR A 112 -16.28 -7.53 5.37
CA THR A 112 -15.03 -7.29 6.11
C THR A 112 -15.22 -7.04 7.60
N TYR A 113 -16.43 -6.94 8.10
CA TYR A 113 -16.71 -6.77 9.54
C TYR A 113 -17.88 -7.66 9.99
N GLY A 114 -18.07 -7.78 11.29
CA GLY A 114 -19.21 -8.43 11.89
C GLY A 114 -19.62 -7.71 13.18
N ILE A 115 -20.92 -7.76 13.51
CA ILE A 115 -21.52 -7.15 14.70
C ILE A 115 -22.11 -8.25 15.56
N ARG A 116 -21.65 -8.36 16.82
CA ARG A 116 -22.14 -9.34 17.81
C ARG A 116 -22.14 -10.78 17.32
N GLU A 117 -21.20 -11.11 16.48
CA GLU A 117 -21.01 -12.48 16.00
C GLU A 117 -19.92 -13.19 16.78
N ARG A 118 -20.12 -14.51 16.98
CA ARG A 118 -19.14 -15.32 17.65
C ARG A 118 -17.93 -15.56 16.76
N ILE A 119 -16.74 -15.30 17.29
CA ILE A 119 -15.48 -15.67 16.65
C ILE A 119 -15.13 -17.09 17.08
N PRO A 120 -15.23 -18.11 16.20
CA PRO A 120 -15.09 -19.52 16.60
C PRO A 120 -13.76 -19.85 17.27
N GLN A 121 -12.64 -19.32 16.73
CA GLN A 121 -11.29 -19.56 17.22
C GLN A 121 -11.04 -18.93 18.61
N LEU A 122 -11.72 -17.83 18.88
CA LEU A 122 -11.59 -17.09 20.14
C LEU A 122 -12.60 -17.55 21.20
N GLY A 123 -13.72 -18.12 20.76
CA GLY A 123 -14.82 -18.52 21.65
C GLY A 123 -15.59 -17.36 22.28
N LYS A 124 -15.30 -16.12 21.87
CA LYS A 124 -15.87 -14.88 22.39
C LYS A 124 -16.77 -14.20 21.38
N ILE A 125 -17.61 -13.30 21.86
CA ILE A 125 -18.52 -12.45 21.08
C ILE A 125 -18.17 -11.01 21.40
N PRO A 126 -17.35 -10.31 20.59
CA PRO A 126 -17.14 -8.88 20.75
C PRO A 126 -18.35 -8.08 20.24
N ASP A 127 -18.46 -6.81 20.61
CA ASP A 127 -19.54 -5.95 20.09
C ASP A 127 -19.41 -5.76 18.57
N ALA A 128 -18.17 -5.65 18.07
CA ALA A 128 -17.87 -5.73 16.64
C ALA A 128 -16.47 -6.28 16.39
N PHE A 129 -16.23 -6.70 15.16
CA PHE A 129 -14.88 -7.08 14.72
C PHE A 129 -14.65 -6.77 13.24
N ILE A 130 -13.38 -6.63 12.85
CA ILE A 130 -12.97 -6.37 11.47
C ILE A 130 -12.04 -7.50 11.03
N LYS A 131 -12.31 -8.10 9.87
CA LYS A 131 -11.49 -9.12 9.24
C LYS A 131 -10.39 -8.47 8.40
N THR A 132 -9.14 -8.81 8.69
CA THR A 132 -7.97 -8.34 7.91
C THR A 132 -7.10 -9.55 7.54
N ASP A 133 -6.16 -9.33 6.63
CA ASP A 133 -5.18 -10.37 6.25
C ASP A 133 -4.23 -10.75 7.40
N SER A 134 -4.03 -9.84 8.35
CA SER A 134 -3.17 -10.05 9.54
C SER A 134 -3.91 -10.57 10.76
N GLY A 135 -5.22 -10.84 10.68
CA GLY A 135 -6.04 -11.32 11.78
C GLY A 135 -7.31 -10.50 12.00
N ILE A 136 -8.03 -10.83 13.03
CA ILE A 136 -9.30 -10.21 13.40
C ILE A 136 -9.04 -9.09 14.41
N ILE A 137 -9.46 -7.86 14.10
CA ILE A 137 -9.45 -6.73 15.04
C ILE A 137 -10.78 -6.76 15.80
N CYS A 138 -10.74 -7.00 17.10
CA CYS A 138 -11.93 -6.96 17.96
C CYS A 138 -12.16 -5.53 18.46
N ILE A 139 -13.44 -5.16 18.60
CA ILE A 139 -13.91 -3.87 19.11
C ILE A 139 -14.94 -4.12 20.20
N ASP A 140 -14.73 -3.53 21.37
CA ASP A 140 -15.66 -3.57 22.50
C ASP A 140 -16.12 -2.15 22.85
N SER A 141 -17.44 -1.97 23.01
CA SER A 141 -18.06 -0.65 23.16
C SER A 141 -18.64 -0.38 24.56
N LYS A 142 -18.38 -1.26 25.48
CA LYS A 142 -18.95 -1.18 26.83
C LYS A 142 -18.17 -0.20 27.71
N PHE A 143 -18.74 0.99 27.93
CA PHE A 143 -18.07 2.04 28.67
C PHE A 143 -18.89 2.57 29.86
N PRO A 144 -18.27 2.87 31.05
CA PRO A 144 -18.96 3.32 32.26
C PRO A 144 -19.29 4.82 32.19
N LEU A 145 -20.29 5.20 31.36
CA LEU A 145 -20.78 6.57 31.22
C LEU A 145 -21.37 7.15 32.52
N GLU A 146 -21.94 6.30 33.40
CA GLU A 146 -22.56 6.73 34.65
C GLU A 146 -21.56 7.44 35.59
N ASN A 147 -20.37 6.87 35.73
CA ASN A 147 -19.34 7.48 36.59
C ASN A 147 -18.85 8.83 36.03
N TYR A 148 -18.77 8.95 34.68
CA TYR A 148 -18.39 10.22 34.06
C TYR A 148 -19.43 11.32 34.32
N THR A 149 -20.74 11.01 34.26
CA THR A 149 -21.82 11.96 34.58
C THR A 149 -21.70 12.47 36.02
N ARG A 150 -21.45 11.56 36.97
CA ARG A 150 -21.22 11.93 38.38
C ARG A 150 -19.99 12.82 38.60
N ILE A 151 -18.92 12.59 37.79
CA ILE A 151 -17.73 13.46 37.80
C ILE A 151 -18.09 14.87 37.34
N VAL A 152 -18.85 15.00 36.25
CA VAL A 152 -19.27 16.31 35.71
C VAL A 152 -20.21 17.02 36.69
N GLU A 153 -20.99 16.29 37.47
CA GLU A 153 -21.85 16.81 38.56
C GLU A 153 -21.06 17.20 39.82
N GLY A 154 -19.74 16.98 39.83
CA GLY A 154 -18.82 17.43 40.90
C GLY A 154 -18.57 16.39 42.00
N GLU A 155 -18.95 15.13 41.80
CA GLU A 155 -18.73 14.06 42.80
C GLU A 155 -17.28 13.52 42.71
N ASN A 156 -16.43 13.97 43.64
CA ASN A 156 -15.00 13.56 43.67
C ASN A 156 -14.80 12.06 43.91
N SER A 157 -15.72 11.35 44.56
CA SER A 157 -15.61 9.89 44.77
C SER A 157 -15.71 9.12 43.45
N ALA A 158 -16.48 9.63 42.48
CA ALA A 158 -16.70 9.03 41.18
C ALA A 158 -15.40 8.95 40.33
N VAL A 159 -14.42 9.83 40.56
CA VAL A 159 -13.12 9.79 39.85
C VAL A 159 -12.38 8.48 40.09
N LYS A 160 -12.31 8.01 41.34
CA LYS A 160 -11.66 6.75 41.68
C LYS A 160 -12.39 5.54 41.10
N GLU A 161 -13.72 5.57 41.17
CA GLU A 161 -14.56 4.50 40.60
C GLU A 161 -14.43 4.45 39.07
N PHE A 162 -14.44 5.60 38.43
CA PHE A 162 -14.26 5.72 36.99
C PHE A 162 -12.92 5.08 36.56
N ARG A 163 -11.83 5.49 37.21
CA ARG A 163 -10.48 4.98 36.93
C ARG A 163 -10.42 3.47 37.11
N LYS A 164 -10.97 2.95 38.23
CA LYS A 164 -11.03 1.51 38.49
C LYS A 164 -11.80 0.78 37.39
N ASN A 165 -13.02 1.23 37.07
CA ASN A 165 -13.87 0.59 36.07
C ASN A 165 -13.25 0.64 34.67
N LEU A 166 -12.57 1.74 34.33
CA LEU A 166 -11.81 1.86 33.08
C LEU A 166 -10.67 0.85 33.06
N THR A 167 -9.86 0.75 34.12
CA THR A 167 -8.74 -0.20 34.21
C THR A 167 -9.22 -1.65 34.10
N ASP A 168 -10.27 -2.01 34.86
CA ASP A 168 -10.83 -3.38 34.83
C ASP A 168 -11.37 -3.73 33.44
N HIS A 169 -11.99 -2.77 32.76
CA HIS A 169 -12.49 -2.96 31.42
C HIS A 169 -11.36 -3.13 30.37
N LEU A 170 -10.33 -2.27 30.42
CA LEU A 170 -9.17 -2.38 29.53
C LEU A 170 -8.41 -3.70 29.72
N ASN A 171 -8.25 -4.17 30.97
CA ASN A 171 -7.69 -5.48 31.27
C ASN A 171 -8.51 -6.60 30.66
N LYS A 172 -9.83 -6.57 30.82
CA LYS A 172 -10.74 -7.57 30.25
C LYS A 172 -10.62 -7.63 28.73
N VAL A 173 -10.63 -6.49 28.05
CA VAL A 173 -10.47 -6.43 26.59
C VAL A 173 -9.12 -6.99 26.17
N LYS A 174 -8.06 -6.70 26.90
CA LYS A 174 -6.73 -7.28 26.66
C LYS A 174 -6.75 -8.80 26.74
N GLU A 175 -7.30 -9.35 27.84
CA GLU A 175 -7.36 -10.79 28.08
C GLU A 175 -8.27 -11.53 27.08
N ASP A 176 -9.38 -10.91 26.70
CA ASP A 176 -10.38 -11.53 25.86
C ASP A 176 -10.04 -11.45 24.37
N TYR A 177 -9.42 -10.35 23.91
CA TYR A 177 -9.36 -10.01 22.49
C TYR A 177 -7.96 -9.80 21.92
N VAL A 178 -6.91 -9.62 22.73
CA VAL A 178 -5.53 -9.52 22.23
C VAL A 178 -4.87 -10.91 22.31
N ARG A 179 -5.24 -11.79 21.38
CA ARG A 179 -4.81 -13.20 21.30
C ARG A 179 -4.40 -13.59 19.88
N PRO A 180 -3.21 -13.20 19.43
CA PRO A 180 -2.74 -13.51 18.08
C PRO A 180 -2.69 -15.02 17.79
N GLU A 181 -2.43 -15.83 18.80
CA GLU A 181 -2.45 -17.30 18.71
C GLU A 181 -3.85 -17.88 18.39
N SER A 182 -4.91 -17.11 18.67
CA SER A 182 -6.31 -17.45 18.35
C SER A 182 -6.82 -16.71 17.10
N GLY A 183 -5.91 -16.13 16.30
CA GLY A 183 -6.24 -15.47 15.03
C GLY A 183 -6.69 -14.01 15.15
N THR A 184 -6.56 -13.38 16.33
CA THR A 184 -6.75 -11.91 16.42
C THR A 184 -5.47 -11.17 16.06
N THR A 185 -5.62 -9.86 15.80
CA THR A 185 -4.46 -8.96 15.71
C THR A 185 -3.79 -8.79 17.09
N PRO A 186 -2.52 -8.31 17.16
CA PRO A 186 -1.85 -8.02 18.43
C PRO A 186 -2.42 -6.78 19.13
N PHE A 187 -3.59 -6.31 18.69
CA PHE A 187 -4.29 -5.20 19.32
C PHE A 187 -5.81 -5.36 19.18
N ALA A 188 -6.54 -4.75 20.11
CA ALA A 188 -7.98 -4.62 20.11
C ALA A 188 -8.37 -3.14 20.36
N LEU A 189 -9.58 -2.75 20.00
CA LEU A 189 -10.09 -1.40 20.14
C LEU A 189 -11.15 -1.36 21.24
N VAL A 190 -11.09 -0.33 22.10
CA VAL A 190 -12.13 0.01 23.06
C VAL A 190 -12.82 1.26 22.56
N PHE A 191 -14.05 1.10 22.12
CA PHE A 191 -14.85 2.20 21.57
C PHE A 191 -15.57 2.96 22.66
N VAL A 192 -15.25 4.24 22.78
CA VAL A 192 -15.90 5.19 23.67
C VAL A 192 -16.86 6.04 22.83
N PRO A 193 -18.18 5.84 22.93
CA PRO A 193 -19.12 6.47 22.02
C PRO A 193 -19.37 7.97 22.25
N SER A 194 -18.57 8.63 23.06
CA SER A 194 -18.62 10.07 23.37
C SER A 194 -17.24 10.71 23.27
N GLU A 195 -17.11 11.75 22.45
CA GLU A 195 -15.87 12.53 22.32
C GLU A 195 -15.51 13.22 23.65
N ALA A 196 -16.51 13.71 24.41
CA ALA A 196 -16.26 14.37 25.68
C ALA A 196 -15.66 13.41 26.71
N VAL A 197 -16.17 12.17 26.79
CA VAL A 197 -15.62 11.12 27.67
C VAL A 197 -14.25 10.69 27.19
N TYR A 198 -14.05 10.51 25.90
CA TYR A 198 -12.76 10.20 25.33
C TYR A 198 -11.71 11.28 25.67
N TYR A 199 -12.07 12.55 25.49
CA TYR A 199 -11.21 13.67 25.85
C TYR A 199 -10.85 13.67 27.34
N TYR A 200 -11.82 13.42 28.22
CA TYR A 200 -11.58 13.29 29.65
C TYR A 200 -10.56 12.19 29.96
N ILE A 201 -10.70 11.01 29.32
CA ILE A 201 -9.77 9.90 29.51
C ILE A 201 -8.37 10.27 29.07
N ILE A 202 -8.22 10.82 27.87
CA ILE A 202 -6.90 11.18 27.33
C ILE A 202 -6.23 12.28 28.17
N THR A 203 -7.02 13.18 28.76
CA THR A 203 -6.47 14.28 29.55
C THR A 203 -6.10 13.85 30.98
N ASN A 204 -6.91 13.01 31.62
CA ASN A 204 -6.77 12.68 33.04
C ASN A 204 -6.13 11.31 33.30
N GLU A 205 -6.20 10.38 32.34
CA GLU A 205 -5.70 9.01 32.47
C GLU A 205 -4.66 8.65 31.37
N TYR A 206 -3.93 9.64 30.87
CA TYR A 206 -3.02 9.53 29.75
C TYR A 206 -2.00 8.39 29.88
N GLU A 207 -1.28 8.33 31.02
CA GLU A 207 -0.25 7.31 31.24
C GLU A 207 -0.82 5.90 31.20
N MET A 208 -1.97 5.68 31.85
CA MET A 208 -2.67 4.41 31.85
C MET A 208 -3.08 3.99 30.42
N VAL A 209 -3.68 4.91 29.67
CA VAL A 209 -4.10 4.63 28.28
C VAL A 209 -2.91 4.29 27.40
N MET A 210 -1.79 4.98 27.57
CA MET A 210 -0.56 4.71 26.81
C MET A 210 0.07 3.36 27.17
N ASP A 211 0.01 2.93 28.44
CA ASP A 211 0.49 1.62 28.85
C ASP A 211 -0.38 0.50 28.27
N PHE A 212 -1.70 0.68 28.28
CA PHE A 212 -2.60 -0.24 27.60
C PHE A 212 -2.40 -0.25 26.08
N ALA A 213 -2.18 0.88 25.45
CA ALA A 213 -1.89 0.96 24.01
C ALA A 213 -0.60 0.19 23.64
N ARG A 214 0.46 0.28 24.47
CA ARG A 214 1.69 -0.53 24.30
C ARG A 214 1.43 -2.02 24.47
N SER A 215 0.45 -2.39 25.29
CA SER A 215 0.05 -3.78 25.49
C SER A 215 -1.02 -4.29 24.52
N GLY A 216 -1.38 -3.47 23.51
CA GLY A 216 -2.29 -3.83 22.44
C GLY A 216 -3.76 -3.40 22.63
N VAL A 217 -4.10 -2.66 23.68
CA VAL A 217 -5.48 -2.13 23.83
C VAL A 217 -5.51 -0.64 23.54
N GLN A 218 -6.25 -0.24 22.51
CA GLN A 218 -6.33 1.14 22.06
C GLN A 218 -7.73 1.71 22.29
N VAL A 219 -7.81 2.79 23.05
CA VAL A 219 -9.06 3.52 23.25
C VAL A 219 -9.31 4.42 22.04
N VAL A 220 -10.55 4.41 21.54
CA VAL A 220 -10.97 5.17 20.35
C VAL A 220 -12.33 5.82 20.57
N SER A 221 -12.48 7.03 20.05
CA SER A 221 -13.75 7.77 19.94
C SER A 221 -14.38 7.55 18.56
N PRO A 222 -15.61 8.02 18.29
CA PRO A 222 -16.19 8.01 16.95
C PRO A 222 -15.29 8.62 15.89
N LEU A 223 -14.71 9.78 16.15
CA LEU A 223 -13.83 10.48 15.21
C LEU A 223 -12.53 9.72 14.99
N THR A 224 -11.86 9.29 16.05
CA THR A 224 -10.57 8.57 15.94
C THR A 224 -10.76 7.17 15.36
N LEU A 225 -11.88 6.47 15.64
CA LEU A 225 -12.23 5.21 15.02
C LEU A 225 -12.40 5.39 13.51
N SER A 226 -13.15 6.40 13.08
CA SER A 226 -13.36 6.69 11.66
C SER A 226 -12.04 6.90 10.91
N GLY A 227 -11.10 7.66 11.48
CA GLY A 227 -9.77 7.82 10.93
C GLY A 227 -8.99 6.51 10.82
N LYS A 228 -9.03 5.67 11.88
CA LYS A 228 -8.40 4.34 11.87
C LYS A 228 -9.03 3.41 10.82
N LEU A 229 -10.35 3.44 10.66
CA LEU A 229 -11.06 2.62 9.67
C LEU A 229 -10.64 2.96 8.23
N GLN A 230 -10.33 4.22 7.91
CA GLN A 230 -9.80 4.58 6.59
C GLN A 230 -8.45 3.90 6.33
N ILE A 231 -7.57 3.88 7.34
CA ILE A 231 -6.27 3.20 7.24
C ILE A 231 -6.44 1.69 7.11
N ILE A 232 -7.32 1.09 7.92
CA ILE A 232 -7.62 -0.34 7.88
C ILE A 232 -8.21 -0.72 6.51
N ARG A 233 -9.15 0.06 5.99
CA ARG A 233 -9.73 -0.14 4.65
C ARG A 233 -8.67 -0.10 3.56
N ALA A 234 -7.76 0.88 3.61
CA ALA A 234 -6.64 0.95 2.66
C ALA A 234 -5.75 -0.29 2.75
N GLY A 235 -5.48 -0.79 3.96
CA GLY A 235 -4.73 -2.03 4.19
C GLY A 235 -5.42 -3.27 3.61
N ILE A 236 -6.74 -3.41 3.81
CA ILE A 236 -7.55 -4.51 3.22
C ILE A 236 -7.49 -4.45 1.69
N HIS A 237 -7.63 -3.26 1.10
CA HIS A 237 -7.53 -3.07 -0.36
C HIS A 237 -6.15 -3.45 -0.90
N ALA A 238 -5.09 -3.00 -0.23
CA ALA A 238 -3.71 -3.34 -0.62
C ALA A 238 -3.46 -4.86 -0.54
N GLY A 239 -3.99 -5.54 0.48
CA GLY A 239 -3.93 -6.99 0.62
C GLY A 239 -4.63 -7.73 -0.52
N LYS A 240 -5.86 -7.32 -0.87
CA LYS A 240 -6.60 -7.88 -2.02
C LYS A 240 -5.81 -7.72 -3.32
N LEU A 241 -5.28 -6.52 -3.60
CA LEU A 241 -4.49 -6.24 -4.80
C LEU A 241 -3.21 -7.09 -4.86
N SER A 242 -2.53 -7.27 -3.73
CA SER A 242 -1.33 -8.12 -3.64
C SER A 242 -1.63 -9.59 -3.97
N LYS A 243 -2.76 -10.12 -3.48
CA LYS A 243 -3.21 -11.49 -3.78
C LYS A 243 -3.55 -11.67 -5.26
N GLU A 244 -4.24 -10.71 -5.86
CA GLU A 244 -4.55 -10.70 -7.29
C GLU A 244 -3.28 -10.63 -8.14
N ALA A 245 -2.34 -9.76 -7.81
CA ALA A 245 -1.05 -9.65 -8.49
C ALA A 245 -0.25 -10.96 -8.42
N LYS A 246 -0.26 -11.65 -7.27
CA LYS A 246 0.36 -12.98 -7.13
C LYS A 246 -0.29 -14.01 -8.04
N ARG A 247 -1.63 -14.06 -8.09
CA ARG A 247 -2.38 -14.96 -8.97
C ARG A 247 -2.08 -14.71 -10.44
N ILE A 248 -2.13 -13.44 -10.88
CA ILE A 248 -1.77 -13.07 -12.26
C ILE A 248 -0.36 -13.50 -12.61
N ARG A 249 0.59 -13.34 -11.69
CA ARG A 249 1.98 -13.80 -11.90
C ARG A 249 2.05 -15.32 -12.08
N GLU A 250 1.31 -16.09 -11.29
CA GLU A 250 1.25 -17.55 -11.42
C GLU A 250 0.64 -17.97 -12.76
N ASP A 251 -0.42 -17.30 -13.21
CA ASP A 251 -1.06 -17.53 -14.51
C ASP A 251 -0.11 -17.22 -15.67
N ILE A 252 0.64 -16.11 -15.61
CA ILE A 252 1.66 -15.76 -16.62
C ILE A 252 2.79 -16.80 -16.66
N LEU A 253 3.24 -17.32 -15.52
CA LEU A 253 4.26 -18.37 -15.48
C LEU A 253 3.73 -19.69 -16.07
N SER A 254 2.47 -20.03 -15.88
CA SER A 254 1.83 -21.18 -16.52
C SER A 254 1.77 -20.98 -18.03
N LEU A 255 1.24 -19.87 -18.49
CA LEU A 255 1.16 -19.54 -19.92
C LEU A 255 2.51 -19.57 -20.61
N SER A 256 3.56 -19.08 -19.94
CA SER A 256 4.94 -19.16 -20.47
C SER A 256 5.45 -20.58 -20.64
N ARG A 257 4.98 -21.55 -19.83
CA ARG A 257 5.33 -22.98 -19.99
C ARG A 257 4.61 -23.56 -21.20
N ASP A 258 3.33 -23.24 -21.35
CA ASP A 258 2.50 -23.72 -22.45
C ASP A 258 3.02 -23.20 -23.80
N PHE A 259 3.44 -21.94 -23.86
CA PHE A 259 4.09 -21.35 -25.04
C PHE A 259 5.38 -22.08 -25.42
N ARG A 260 6.24 -22.42 -24.45
CA ARG A 260 7.49 -23.18 -24.73
C ARG A 260 7.20 -24.60 -25.24
N GLU A 261 6.14 -25.23 -24.76
CA GLU A 261 5.72 -26.53 -25.25
C GLU A 261 5.19 -26.44 -26.68
N LEU A 262 4.33 -25.46 -26.96
CA LEU A 262 3.84 -25.18 -28.30
C LEU A 262 4.99 -24.88 -29.29
N GLU A 263 5.97 -24.09 -28.90
CA GLU A 263 7.15 -23.79 -29.71
C GLU A 263 7.93 -25.06 -30.07
N ARG A 264 8.17 -25.96 -29.10
CA ARG A 264 8.82 -27.25 -29.36
C ARG A 264 8.02 -28.10 -30.35
N ASN A 265 6.73 -28.20 -30.18
CA ASN A 265 5.84 -28.96 -31.06
C ASN A 265 5.84 -28.38 -32.47
N TRP A 266 5.84 -27.04 -32.58
CA TRP A 266 5.93 -26.34 -33.85
C TRP A 266 7.26 -26.61 -34.57
N GLN A 267 8.39 -26.55 -33.88
CA GLN A 267 9.69 -26.86 -34.46
C GLN A 267 9.76 -28.32 -34.94
N THR A 268 9.18 -29.24 -34.17
CA THR A 268 9.08 -30.65 -34.58
C THR A 268 8.25 -30.80 -35.85
N LEU A 269 7.12 -30.16 -35.94
CA LEU A 269 6.23 -30.17 -37.14
C LEU A 269 6.96 -29.61 -38.37
N LEU A 270 7.67 -28.48 -38.22
CA LEU A 270 8.45 -27.89 -39.30
C LEU A 270 9.53 -28.87 -39.79
N GLN A 271 10.18 -29.60 -38.88
CA GLN A 271 11.17 -30.63 -39.26
C GLN A 271 10.53 -31.78 -40.04
N HIS A 272 9.34 -32.25 -39.64
CA HIS A 272 8.60 -33.28 -40.38
C HIS A 272 8.22 -32.81 -41.78
N ILE A 273 7.76 -31.57 -41.95
CA ILE A 273 7.43 -30.99 -43.25
C ILE A 273 8.66 -30.92 -44.16
N ARG A 274 9.84 -30.50 -43.66
CA ARG A 274 11.09 -30.46 -44.40
C ARG A 274 11.50 -31.85 -44.84
N ASN A 275 11.45 -32.83 -43.95
CA ASN A 275 11.80 -34.22 -44.27
C ASN A 275 10.85 -34.82 -45.37
N ALA A 276 9.56 -34.54 -45.24
CA ALA A 276 8.56 -34.96 -46.26
C ALA A 276 8.83 -34.30 -47.62
N SER A 277 9.16 -33.00 -47.64
CA SER A 277 9.55 -32.29 -48.87
C SER A 277 10.78 -32.88 -49.51
N THR A 278 11.84 -33.18 -48.73
CA THR A 278 13.06 -33.82 -49.24
C THR A 278 12.77 -35.21 -49.84
N LYS A 279 11.95 -36.00 -49.14
CA LYS A 279 11.55 -37.32 -49.64
C LYS A 279 10.70 -37.25 -50.94
N SER A 280 9.82 -36.29 -51.06
CA SER A 280 9.07 -36.03 -52.28
C SER A 280 9.99 -35.73 -53.48
N GLN A 281 11.06 -34.92 -53.27
CA GLN A 281 12.06 -34.60 -54.30
C GLN A 281 12.88 -35.83 -54.72
N GLU A 282 13.25 -36.67 -53.76
CA GLU A 282 13.96 -37.94 -54.04
C GLU A 282 13.10 -38.85 -54.91
N VAL A 283 11.83 -39.02 -54.61
CA VAL A 283 10.86 -39.81 -55.37
C VAL A 283 10.71 -39.24 -56.78
N ASP A 284 10.52 -37.93 -56.93
CA ASP A 284 10.37 -37.29 -58.25
C ASP A 284 11.64 -37.51 -59.12
N THR A 285 12.82 -37.40 -58.51
CA THR A 285 14.08 -37.69 -59.20
C THR A 285 14.18 -39.14 -59.63
N GLY A 286 13.75 -40.08 -58.77
CA GLY A 286 13.64 -41.49 -59.12
C GLY A 286 12.72 -41.78 -60.31
N PHE A 287 11.54 -41.17 -60.31
CA PHE A 287 10.60 -41.28 -61.44
C PHE A 287 11.16 -40.73 -62.75
N ARG A 288 11.87 -39.59 -62.69
CA ARG A 288 12.53 -39.04 -63.92
C ARG A 288 13.57 -39.98 -64.44
N ARG A 289 14.42 -40.58 -63.60
CA ARG A 289 15.43 -41.55 -64.00
C ARG A 289 14.78 -42.77 -64.65
N ILE A 290 13.79 -43.39 -64.05
CA ILE A 290 13.06 -44.53 -64.61
C ILE A 290 12.46 -44.17 -65.99
N LYS A 291 11.87 -43.01 -66.14
CA LYS A 291 11.28 -42.53 -67.37
C LYS A 291 12.35 -42.36 -68.50
N GLU A 292 13.52 -41.88 -68.16
CA GLU A 292 14.64 -41.78 -69.11
C GLU A 292 15.19 -43.15 -69.51
N ASP A 293 15.29 -44.10 -68.59
CA ASP A 293 15.73 -45.47 -68.90
C ASP A 293 14.74 -46.19 -69.82
N PHE A 294 13.40 -46.06 -69.58
CA PHE A 294 12.38 -46.55 -70.50
C PHE A 294 12.53 -45.96 -71.89
N ARG A 295 12.72 -44.64 -72.03
CA ARG A 295 12.90 -44.01 -73.35
C ARG A 295 14.18 -44.49 -74.09
N ARG A 296 15.20 -44.94 -73.37
CA ARG A 296 16.42 -45.52 -73.96
C ARG A 296 16.19 -46.95 -74.46
N MET A 297 15.28 -47.71 -73.84
CA MET A 297 14.93 -49.07 -74.27
C MET A 297 13.98 -49.13 -75.46
N GLU A 298 13.23 -48.04 -75.70
CA GLU A 298 12.32 -47.92 -76.85
C GLU A 298 13.04 -47.47 -78.16
N LYS A 299 14.31 -47.12 -78.12
CA LYS A 299 15.16 -46.82 -79.28
C LYS A 299 16.06 -47.97 -79.62
#